data_2d0f817f03bbed5d52001fe034c61c13
#
_entry.id   2d0f817f03bbed5d52001fe034c61c13
#
_cell.length_a   1.000
_cell.length_b   1.000
_cell.length_c   1.000
_cell.angle_alpha   90.00
_cell.angle_beta   90.00
_cell.angle_gamma   90.00
#
_symmetry.space_group_name_H-M   'P 1'
#
loop_
_entity.id
_entity.type
_entity.pdbx_description
1 polymer ?
#
loop_
_entity_poly.entity_id
_entity_poly.type
_entity_poly.pdbx_seq_one_letter_code
_entity_poly.pdbx_strand_id
1 'polypeptide(L)'
;MLCNLNSEASQAMNLLKASNAGSESWWQQIAEQGTPLIEECLNHQVWITFLWRDPAGDESSSTLARVYIDVNSVTDHHRADPQSLVRMAGSDIWCWQVQLPADWRGSYSLMPVAASQLPVFSELAPAEQASRQRSWWRSMAEAAQADPLNLQSPRAGAWRSAMSALHLPEAPPQAAWRHADQRGEDDKAGLCELDWHSAILANRRKVWVYQTGEAQSERALVLLLDGQHWAKRMPVYAAIDRATEQGQLPAAVYVLIDVIDGEQRGRELPCNASFWLAVQSELLPLIQDIAPCSNDPERTVLAGQSYGGLSAMYAALYWPERFGCVLSQSGSFWWPYNDILKMPPNQPASRKPGSTGQLAEQLPGLAPAARALKVFQEVGSREDVMIDVNETMRDALLQAGHQVNYRLFEGGHDWLCWRGGLLDGLSELLAPCN
;
A
#
# COMPACT_ATOMS: atom_id res chain seq x y z
N MET A 1 -30.49 -7.72 -11.33
CA MET A 1 -29.86 -9.02 -11.10
C MET A 1 -29.86 -9.25 -9.60
N LEU A 2 -30.52 -10.30 -9.14
CA LEU A 2 -30.49 -10.72 -7.75
C LEU A 2 -29.03 -11.02 -7.38
N CYS A 3 -28.58 -10.51 -6.25
CA CYS A 3 -27.31 -10.90 -5.64
C CYS A 3 -27.21 -12.43 -5.73
N ASN A 4 -26.22 -12.97 -6.44
CA ASN A 4 -25.96 -14.42 -6.44
C ASN A 4 -25.43 -14.80 -5.06
N LEU A 5 -26.34 -14.83 -4.10
CA LEU A 5 -26.09 -15.29 -2.75
C LEU A 5 -26.12 -16.81 -2.82
N ASN A 6 -24.98 -17.45 -2.72
CA ASN A 6 -24.85 -18.88 -2.75
C ASN A 6 -25.70 -19.55 -1.66
N SER A 7 -26.38 -20.61 -2.02
CA SER A 7 -27.56 -21.16 -1.33
C SER A 7 -27.29 -22.07 -0.12
N GLU A 8 -26.08 -22.11 0.41
CA GLU A 8 -25.80 -22.89 1.62
C GLU A 8 -25.64 -21.93 2.82
N ALA A 9 -26.46 -22.15 3.82
CA ALA A 9 -26.73 -21.36 5.02
C ALA A 9 -25.53 -20.63 5.65
N SER A 10 -25.13 -19.50 5.05
CA SER A 10 -24.15 -18.58 5.64
C SER A 10 -24.82 -17.81 6.78
N GLN A 11 -24.08 -17.54 7.84
CA GLN A 11 -24.55 -16.78 9.00
C GLN A 11 -24.95 -15.35 8.57
N ALA A 12 -24.19 -14.72 7.69
CA ALA A 12 -24.50 -13.41 7.13
C ALA A 12 -25.82 -13.44 6.34
N MET A 13 -26.04 -14.50 5.57
CA MET A 13 -27.31 -14.71 4.86
C MET A 13 -28.50 -14.86 5.80
N ASN A 14 -28.33 -15.54 6.93
CA ASN A 14 -29.37 -15.68 7.93
C ASN A 14 -29.69 -14.33 8.60
N LEU A 15 -28.64 -13.51 8.86
CA LEU A 15 -28.81 -12.14 9.36
C LEU A 15 -29.56 -11.25 8.37
N LEU A 16 -29.24 -11.32 7.10
CA LEU A 16 -29.92 -10.54 6.04
C LEU A 16 -31.34 -11.00 5.76
N LYS A 17 -31.65 -12.28 6.00
CA LYS A 17 -32.99 -12.84 5.84
C LYS A 17 -33.85 -12.79 7.11
N ALA A 18 -33.30 -12.30 8.22
CA ALA A 18 -34.04 -12.19 9.48
C ALA A 18 -35.22 -11.23 9.31
N SER A 19 -36.32 -11.53 9.98
CA SER A 19 -37.57 -10.74 9.90
C SER A 19 -37.40 -9.30 10.42
N ASN A 20 -36.39 -9.04 11.21
CA ASN A 20 -36.06 -7.73 11.76
C ASN A 20 -34.88 -7.06 11.02
N ALA A 21 -34.42 -7.60 9.88
CA ALA A 21 -33.31 -7.01 9.12
C ALA A 21 -33.60 -5.53 8.76
N GLY A 22 -32.63 -4.63 9.02
CA GLY A 22 -32.79 -3.19 8.83
C GLY A 22 -33.47 -2.45 10.00
N SER A 23 -33.97 -3.16 11.03
CA SER A 23 -34.43 -2.48 12.24
C SER A 23 -33.27 -1.87 13.03
N GLU A 24 -33.58 -0.89 13.90
CA GLU A 24 -32.56 -0.26 14.74
C GLU A 24 -31.79 -1.26 15.60
N SER A 25 -32.52 -2.23 16.19
CA SER A 25 -31.91 -3.31 17.00
C SER A 25 -31.00 -4.23 16.17
N TRP A 26 -31.35 -4.47 14.90
CA TRP A 26 -30.50 -5.22 13.98
C TRP A 26 -29.23 -4.46 13.64
N TRP A 27 -29.33 -3.15 13.32
CA TRP A 27 -28.17 -2.33 13.06
C TRP A 27 -27.25 -2.17 14.28
N GLN A 28 -27.83 -2.11 15.48
CA GLN A 28 -27.05 -2.12 16.72
C GLN A 28 -26.24 -3.41 16.86
N GLN A 29 -26.85 -4.57 16.59
CA GLN A 29 -26.14 -5.86 16.58
C GLN A 29 -25.01 -5.89 15.55
N ILE A 30 -25.25 -5.38 14.34
CA ILE A 30 -24.21 -5.28 13.30
C ILE A 30 -23.08 -4.35 13.76
N ALA A 31 -23.40 -3.20 14.36
CA ALA A 31 -22.37 -2.26 14.85
C ALA A 31 -21.51 -2.85 15.97
N GLU A 32 -22.10 -3.66 16.86
CA GLU A 32 -21.38 -4.37 17.93
C GLU A 32 -20.46 -5.47 17.37
N GLN A 33 -20.90 -6.16 16.33
CA GLN A 33 -20.11 -7.19 15.66
C GLN A 33 -19.02 -6.61 14.76
N GLY A 34 -19.30 -5.44 14.16
CA GLY A 34 -18.46 -4.78 13.14
C GLY A 34 -18.64 -5.33 11.75
N THR A 35 -18.20 -4.53 10.77
CA THR A 35 -18.21 -4.89 9.34
C THR A 35 -16.80 -4.84 8.77
N PRO A 36 -16.53 -5.56 7.65
CA PRO A 36 -17.40 -6.53 7.00
C PRO A 36 -17.60 -7.81 7.82
N LEU A 37 -18.71 -8.52 7.59
CA LEU A 37 -18.92 -9.82 8.20
C LEU A 37 -18.05 -10.86 7.50
N ILE A 38 -17.33 -11.67 8.27
CA ILE A 38 -16.39 -12.67 7.77
C ILE A 38 -16.87 -14.05 8.20
N GLU A 39 -16.95 -14.96 7.24
CA GLU A 39 -17.37 -16.34 7.46
C GLU A 39 -16.36 -17.30 6.84
N GLU A 40 -15.83 -18.18 7.65
CA GLU A 40 -14.92 -19.22 7.17
C GLU A 40 -15.65 -20.17 6.22
N CYS A 41 -14.96 -20.59 5.18
CA CYS A 41 -15.40 -21.64 4.28
C CYS A 41 -14.28 -22.66 4.04
N LEU A 42 -14.59 -23.70 3.31
CA LEU A 42 -13.61 -24.76 3.02
C LEU A 42 -12.46 -24.24 2.17
N ASN A 43 -11.31 -24.91 2.22
CA ASN A 43 -10.16 -24.67 1.35
C ASN A 43 -9.48 -23.30 1.51
N HIS A 44 -9.28 -22.85 2.75
CA HIS A 44 -8.61 -21.56 3.03
C HIS A 44 -9.24 -20.35 2.32
N GLN A 45 -10.56 -20.41 2.13
CA GLN A 45 -11.32 -19.28 1.62
C GLN A 45 -12.26 -18.78 2.71
N VAL A 46 -12.62 -17.50 2.61
CA VAL A 46 -13.64 -16.88 3.47
C VAL A 46 -14.64 -16.10 2.64
N TRP A 47 -15.90 -16.11 3.06
CA TRP A 47 -16.91 -15.19 2.56
C TRP A 47 -16.87 -13.90 3.33
N ILE A 48 -16.89 -12.79 2.62
CA ILE A 48 -16.88 -11.44 3.17
C ILE A 48 -18.14 -10.74 2.70
N THR A 49 -18.94 -10.28 3.66
CA THR A 49 -20.17 -9.54 3.38
C THR A 49 -19.98 -8.10 3.83
N PHE A 50 -19.86 -7.18 2.88
CA PHE A 50 -19.85 -5.75 3.12
C PHE A 50 -21.28 -5.25 3.27
N LEU A 51 -21.50 -4.41 4.27
CA LEU A 51 -22.78 -3.79 4.57
C LEU A 51 -22.64 -2.28 4.63
N TRP A 52 -23.68 -1.58 4.23
CA TRP A 52 -23.77 -0.15 4.41
C TRP A 52 -25.22 0.24 4.68
N ARG A 53 -25.44 1.10 5.69
CA ARG A 53 -26.74 1.61 6.05
C ARG A 53 -27.01 2.92 5.32
N ASP A 54 -28.13 2.99 4.61
CA ASP A 54 -28.57 4.25 4.01
C ASP A 54 -29.19 5.16 5.09
N PRO A 55 -28.58 6.31 5.39
CA PRO A 55 -29.10 7.19 6.44
C PRO A 55 -30.44 7.84 6.07
N ALA A 56 -30.82 7.84 4.79
CA ALA A 56 -32.09 8.35 4.31
C ALA A 56 -33.23 7.31 4.37
N GLY A 57 -32.92 6.04 4.61
CA GLY A 57 -33.89 4.96 4.67
C GLY A 57 -33.94 4.10 3.40
N ASP A 58 -35.12 3.63 3.05
CA ASP A 58 -35.37 2.79 1.89
C ASP A 58 -35.35 3.55 0.54
N GLU A 59 -35.63 2.85 -0.55
CA GLU A 59 -35.66 3.42 -1.91
C GLU A 59 -36.71 4.52 -2.12
N SER A 60 -37.74 4.60 -1.29
CA SER A 60 -38.76 5.65 -1.36
C SER A 60 -38.29 6.98 -0.76
N SER A 61 -37.36 6.90 0.18
CA SER A 61 -36.84 8.04 0.95
C SER A 61 -35.46 8.49 0.50
N SER A 62 -34.70 7.63 -0.17
CA SER A 62 -33.31 7.85 -0.54
C SER A 62 -33.15 8.28 -2.01
N THR A 63 -32.22 9.21 -2.25
CA THR A 63 -31.82 9.61 -3.60
C THR A 63 -30.63 8.80 -4.13
N LEU A 64 -30.08 7.88 -3.35
CA LEU A 64 -28.91 7.09 -3.72
C LEU A 64 -29.25 6.08 -4.81
N ALA A 65 -28.47 6.11 -5.88
CA ALA A 65 -28.57 5.15 -6.98
C ALA A 65 -27.52 4.04 -6.88
N ARG A 66 -26.38 4.32 -6.25
CA ARG A 66 -25.26 3.38 -6.07
C ARG A 66 -24.56 3.62 -4.73
N VAL A 67 -24.03 2.56 -4.16
CA VAL A 67 -22.97 2.62 -3.15
C VAL A 67 -21.80 1.84 -3.69
N TYR A 68 -20.89 2.53 -4.36
CA TYR A 68 -19.71 1.88 -4.89
C TYR A 68 -18.79 1.41 -3.77
N ILE A 69 -18.06 0.35 -4.03
CA ILE A 69 -17.05 -0.18 -3.12
C ILE A 69 -15.74 -0.35 -3.87
N ASP A 70 -14.67 0.20 -3.30
CA ASP A 70 -13.32 0.02 -3.78
C ASP A 70 -12.52 -0.80 -2.78
N VAL A 71 -12.33 -2.09 -3.08
CA VAL A 71 -11.51 -3.03 -2.30
C VAL A 71 -10.21 -3.23 -3.06
N ASN A 72 -9.11 -2.81 -2.47
CA ASN A 72 -7.81 -2.82 -3.14
C ASN A 72 -7.50 -4.18 -3.77
N SER A 73 -7.17 -4.17 -5.07
CA SER A 73 -6.83 -5.35 -5.87
C SER A 73 -7.90 -6.45 -5.96
N VAL A 74 -9.14 -6.14 -5.55
CA VAL A 74 -10.30 -7.04 -5.66
C VAL A 74 -11.34 -6.46 -6.59
N THR A 75 -11.62 -5.15 -6.47
CA THR A 75 -12.52 -4.43 -7.36
C THR A 75 -11.72 -3.59 -8.35
N ASP A 76 -12.30 -3.34 -9.52
CA ASP A 76 -11.67 -2.52 -10.56
C ASP A 76 -12.52 -1.29 -10.86
N HIS A 77 -12.11 -0.16 -10.31
CA HIS A 77 -12.76 1.14 -10.52
C HIS A 77 -12.48 1.77 -11.89
N HIS A 78 -11.62 1.15 -12.71
CA HIS A 78 -11.38 1.59 -14.10
C HIS A 78 -12.41 1.02 -15.08
N ARG A 79 -13.21 0.05 -14.65
CA ARG A 79 -14.30 -0.52 -15.48
C ARG A 79 -15.38 0.53 -15.75
N ALA A 80 -16.10 0.36 -16.87
CA ALA A 80 -17.25 1.19 -17.19
C ALA A 80 -18.39 1.08 -16.15
N ASP A 81 -18.50 -0.09 -15.48
CA ASP A 81 -19.43 -0.35 -14.38
C ASP A 81 -18.63 -0.91 -13.17
N PRO A 82 -18.07 -0.03 -12.31
CA PRO A 82 -17.36 -0.44 -11.12
C PRO A 82 -18.27 -1.18 -10.13
N GLN A 83 -17.65 -1.96 -9.22
CA GLN A 83 -18.39 -2.72 -8.22
C GLN A 83 -19.21 -1.80 -7.30
N SER A 84 -20.49 -2.12 -7.12
CA SER A 84 -21.39 -1.46 -6.18
C SER A 84 -22.03 -2.49 -5.26
N LEU A 85 -22.36 -2.10 -4.04
CA LEU A 85 -23.30 -2.82 -3.20
C LEU A 85 -24.68 -2.78 -3.89
N VAL A 86 -25.52 -3.75 -3.53
CA VAL A 86 -26.89 -3.87 -4.00
C VAL A 86 -27.82 -3.57 -2.83
N ARG A 87 -28.82 -2.72 -3.04
CA ARG A 87 -29.85 -2.43 -2.05
C ARG A 87 -30.76 -3.65 -1.85
N MET A 88 -31.06 -3.98 -0.63
CA MET A 88 -32.14 -4.90 -0.30
C MET A 88 -33.49 -4.17 -0.41
N ALA A 89 -34.38 -4.71 -1.23
CA ALA A 89 -35.66 -4.08 -1.52
C ALA A 89 -36.47 -3.79 -0.25
N GLY A 90 -37.05 -2.59 -0.15
CA GLY A 90 -37.83 -2.16 0.99
C GLY A 90 -37.05 -1.92 2.29
N SER A 91 -35.74 -1.73 2.19
CA SER A 91 -34.87 -1.51 3.34
C SER A 91 -33.81 -0.45 3.13
N ASP A 92 -33.15 -0.05 4.24
CA ASP A 92 -31.99 0.83 4.27
C ASP A 92 -30.65 0.08 4.09
N ILE A 93 -30.69 -1.24 3.82
CA ILE A 93 -29.52 -2.10 3.75
C ILE A 93 -28.98 -2.14 2.33
N TRP A 94 -27.69 -1.85 2.18
CA TRP A 94 -26.90 -2.16 1.00
C TRP A 94 -25.89 -3.25 1.35
N CYS A 95 -25.74 -4.25 0.48
CA CYS A 95 -24.80 -5.35 0.70
C CYS A 95 -24.08 -5.79 -0.57
N TRP A 96 -22.88 -6.32 -0.39
CA TRP A 96 -22.13 -7.04 -1.41
C TRP A 96 -21.32 -8.14 -0.77
N GLN A 97 -21.18 -9.26 -1.46
CA GLN A 97 -20.49 -10.43 -0.96
C GLN A 97 -19.41 -10.87 -1.95
N VAL A 98 -18.24 -11.24 -1.41
CA VAL A 98 -17.10 -11.73 -2.20
C VAL A 98 -16.39 -12.82 -1.41
N GLN A 99 -15.76 -13.75 -2.13
CA GLN A 99 -14.91 -14.79 -1.56
C GLN A 99 -13.44 -14.45 -1.80
N LEU A 100 -12.61 -14.51 -0.74
CA LEU A 100 -11.19 -14.26 -0.80
C LEU A 100 -10.42 -15.35 -0.03
N PRO A 101 -9.11 -15.53 -0.33
CA PRO A 101 -8.22 -16.36 0.48
C PRO A 101 -8.17 -15.87 1.94
N ALA A 102 -8.11 -16.81 2.89
CA ALA A 102 -8.18 -16.50 4.32
C ALA A 102 -6.97 -15.69 4.84
N ASP A 103 -5.87 -15.68 4.10
CA ASP A 103 -4.64 -14.92 4.40
C ASP A 103 -4.58 -13.54 3.70
N TRP A 104 -5.65 -13.14 2.97
CA TRP A 104 -5.73 -11.86 2.29
C TRP A 104 -5.82 -10.68 3.28
N ARG A 105 -5.21 -9.57 2.90
CA ARG A 105 -5.28 -8.28 3.58
C ARG A 105 -5.37 -7.15 2.56
N GLY A 106 -6.13 -6.10 2.88
CA GLY A 106 -6.19 -4.90 2.07
C GLY A 106 -7.10 -3.83 2.65
N SER A 107 -7.04 -2.66 2.05
CA SER A 107 -7.89 -1.52 2.40
C SER A 107 -9.13 -1.47 1.50
N TYR A 108 -10.21 -0.89 2.00
CA TYR A 108 -11.41 -0.61 1.22
C TYR A 108 -12.07 0.71 1.60
N SER A 109 -12.88 1.24 0.70
CA SER A 109 -13.71 2.42 0.93
C SER A 109 -15.08 2.25 0.28
N LEU A 110 -16.05 3.01 0.78
CA LEU A 110 -17.41 3.08 0.28
C LEU A 110 -17.66 4.46 -0.31
N MET A 111 -18.39 4.53 -1.42
CA MET A 111 -18.72 5.79 -2.07
C MET A 111 -20.20 5.82 -2.44
N PRO A 112 -21.07 6.35 -1.56
CA PRO A 112 -22.48 6.55 -1.86
C PRO A 112 -22.67 7.65 -2.88
N VAL A 113 -23.46 7.38 -3.95
CA VAL A 113 -23.65 8.26 -5.10
C VAL A 113 -25.13 8.40 -5.45
N ALA A 114 -25.61 9.63 -5.46
CA ALA A 114 -26.96 9.94 -5.88
C ALA A 114 -27.15 9.80 -7.40
N ALA A 115 -28.37 9.57 -7.86
CA ALA A 115 -28.69 9.44 -9.28
C ALA A 115 -28.22 10.64 -10.13
N SER A 116 -28.30 11.85 -9.57
CA SER A 116 -27.86 13.09 -10.23
C SER A 116 -26.34 13.22 -10.38
N GLN A 117 -25.57 12.43 -9.67
CA GLN A 117 -24.10 12.45 -9.68
C GLN A 117 -23.50 11.38 -10.60
N LEU A 118 -24.33 10.45 -11.09
CA LEU A 118 -23.85 9.38 -11.97
C LEU A 118 -23.34 9.94 -13.30
N PRO A 119 -22.28 9.38 -13.89
CA PRO A 119 -21.78 9.80 -15.18
C PRO A 119 -22.76 9.43 -16.30
N VAL A 120 -22.90 10.31 -17.28
CA VAL A 120 -23.72 10.07 -18.46
C VAL A 120 -22.79 9.59 -19.59
N PHE A 121 -23.06 8.39 -20.11
CA PHE A 121 -22.27 7.73 -21.15
C PHE A 121 -23.00 7.63 -22.50
N SER A 122 -24.19 8.20 -22.63
CA SER A 122 -24.95 8.14 -23.88
C SER A 122 -24.11 8.60 -25.07
N GLU A 123 -24.09 7.78 -26.13
CA GLU A 123 -23.47 8.09 -27.44
C GLU A 123 -21.94 8.12 -27.50
N LEU A 124 -21.23 7.68 -26.45
CA LEU A 124 -19.76 7.63 -26.46
C LEU A 124 -19.22 6.29 -26.94
N ALA A 125 -18.07 6.31 -27.63
CA ALA A 125 -17.31 5.10 -27.94
C ALA A 125 -16.75 4.44 -26.67
N PRO A 126 -16.50 3.11 -26.63
CA PRO A 126 -16.05 2.40 -25.43
C PRO A 126 -14.77 2.97 -24.77
N ALA A 127 -13.79 3.38 -25.57
CA ALA A 127 -12.56 4.00 -25.06
C ALA A 127 -12.80 5.36 -24.40
N GLU A 128 -13.74 6.13 -24.94
CA GLU A 128 -14.15 7.43 -24.43
C GLU A 128 -14.99 7.29 -23.15
N GLN A 129 -15.86 6.26 -23.08
CA GLN A 129 -16.58 5.90 -21.87
C GLN A 129 -15.60 5.56 -20.74
N ALA A 130 -14.60 4.72 -20.98
CA ALA A 130 -13.60 4.36 -19.99
C ALA A 130 -12.78 5.58 -19.52
N SER A 131 -12.44 6.50 -20.42
CA SER A 131 -11.74 7.73 -20.05
C SER A 131 -12.61 8.65 -19.19
N ARG A 132 -13.89 8.80 -19.55
CA ARG A 132 -14.86 9.59 -18.78
C ARG A 132 -15.13 8.98 -17.42
N GLN A 133 -15.27 7.65 -17.34
CA GLN A 133 -15.43 6.92 -16.09
C GLN A 133 -14.25 7.17 -15.13
N ARG A 134 -13.02 7.07 -15.62
CA ARG A 134 -11.82 7.34 -14.81
C ARG A 134 -11.75 8.78 -14.31
N SER A 135 -12.15 9.75 -15.16
CA SER A 135 -12.19 11.16 -14.79
C SER A 135 -13.27 11.45 -13.75
N TRP A 136 -14.45 10.86 -13.94
CA TRP A 136 -15.56 10.95 -12.99
C TRP A 136 -15.18 10.30 -11.64
N TRP A 137 -14.61 9.08 -11.64
CA TRP A 137 -14.19 8.40 -10.43
C TRP A 137 -13.22 9.25 -9.61
N ARG A 138 -12.23 9.86 -10.27
CA ARG A 138 -11.29 10.77 -9.61
C ARG A 138 -11.98 12.02 -9.03
N SER A 139 -12.97 12.57 -9.71
CA SER A 139 -13.74 13.71 -9.18
C SER A 139 -14.60 13.34 -7.97
N MET A 140 -14.98 12.08 -7.83
CA MET A 140 -15.78 11.54 -6.73
C MET A 140 -14.91 10.95 -5.60
N ALA A 141 -13.59 10.85 -5.77
CA ALA A 141 -12.72 10.22 -4.79
C ALA A 141 -12.78 10.87 -3.40
N GLU A 142 -13.03 12.18 -3.32
CA GLU A 142 -13.21 12.89 -2.05
C GLU A 142 -14.53 12.53 -1.33
N ALA A 143 -15.51 11.98 -2.03
CA ALA A 143 -16.75 11.48 -1.47
C ALA A 143 -16.62 10.03 -0.92
N ALA A 144 -15.51 9.36 -1.23
CA ALA A 144 -15.22 8.05 -0.67
C ALA A 144 -14.99 8.16 0.84
N GLN A 145 -15.54 7.23 1.60
CA GLN A 145 -15.49 7.22 3.05
C GLN A 145 -15.10 5.83 3.57
N ALA A 146 -14.52 5.82 4.75
CA ALA A 146 -14.35 4.58 5.50
C ALA A 146 -15.73 4.00 5.88
N ASP A 147 -15.78 2.71 6.05
CA ASP A 147 -16.95 2.01 6.56
C ASP A 147 -17.20 2.43 8.02
N PRO A 148 -18.35 3.08 8.32
CA PRO A 148 -18.63 3.58 9.67
C PRO A 148 -18.88 2.47 10.69
N LEU A 149 -19.10 1.23 10.23
CA LEU A 149 -19.32 0.07 11.08
C LEU A 149 -18.07 -0.81 11.25
N ASN A 150 -16.93 -0.42 10.62
CA ASN A 150 -15.67 -1.12 10.85
C ASN A 150 -15.10 -0.76 12.22
N LEU A 151 -14.76 -1.79 13.03
CA LEU A 151 -14.25 -1.59 14.39
C LEU A 151 -12.82 -1.04 14.45
N GLN A 152 -12.10 -1.07 13.34
CA GLN A 152 -10.76 -0.50 13.27
C GLN A 152 -10.81 0.99 12.92
N SER A 153 -9.87 1.76 13.47
CA SER A 153 -9.75 3.18 13.16
C SER A 153 -9.53 3.40 11.66
N PRO A 154 -10.29 4.33 11.03
CA PRO A 154 -10.09 4.66 9.62
C PRO A 154 -8.70 5.24 9.38
N ARG A 155 -8.16 4.97 8.20
CA ARG A 155 -6.84 5.45 7.78
C ARG A 155 -6.94 6.33 6.55
N ALA A 156 -6.00 7.25 6.38
CA ALA A 156 -5.92 8.04 5.16
C ALA A 156 -5.39 7.19 4.00
N GLY A 157 -6.19 7.04 2.96
CA GLY A 157 -5.79 6.39 1.71
C GLY A 157 -4.88 7.26 0.85
N ALA A 158 -4.38 6.69 -0.25
CA ALA A 158 -3.51 7.38 -1.20
C ALA A 158 -4.15 8.65 -1.79
N TRP A 159 -5.47 8.65 -1.96
CA TRP A 159 -6.26 9.73 -2.56
C TRP A 159 -6.87 10.70 -1.54
N ARG A 160 -6.35 10.77 -0.30
CA ARG A 160 -6.86 11.60 0.81
C ARG A 160 -8.22 11.18 1.36
N SER A 161 -8.88 10.19 0.80
CA SER A 161 -10.11 9.61 1.35
C SER A 161 -9.79 8.71 2.54
N ALA A 162 -10.71 8.64 3.49
CA ALA A 162 -10.60 7.68 4.58
C ALA A 162 -10.89 6.27 4.06
N MET A 163 -10.06 5.31 4.48
CA MET A 163 -10.19 3.89 4.14
C MET A 163 -10.31 3.03 5.40
N SER A 164 -11.03 1.94 5.29
CA SER A 164 -11.11 0.90 6.30
C SER A 164 -10.10 -0.20 6.05
N ALA A 165 -9.60 -0.80 7.11
CA ALA A 165 -8.72 -1.96 7.02
C ALA A 165 -9.54 -3.25 7.06
N LEU A 166 -9.07 -4.26 6.31
CA LEU A 166 -9.58 -5.62 6.38
C LEU A 166 -8.40 -6.59 6.49
N HIS A 167 -8.34 -7.29 7.61
CA HIS A 167 -7.41 -8.37 7.87
C HIS A 167 -8.19 -9.66 7.98
N LEU A 168 -7.96 -10.61 7.08
CA LEU A 168 -8.62 -11.90 7.15
C LEU A 168 -7.93 -12.80 8.18
N PRO A 169 -8.60 -13.88 8.66
CA PRO A 169 -8.17 -14.62 9.86
C PRO A 169 -6.76 -15.21 9.79
N GLU A 170 -6.31 -15.64 8.60
CA GLU A 170 -4.98 -16.23 8.39
C GLU A 170 -3.96 -15.21 7.86
N ALA A 171 -4.33 -13.93 7.68
CA ALA A 171 -3.40 -12.90 7.23
C ALA A 171 -2.21 -12.79 8.22
N PRO A 172 -0.96 -12.75 7.73
CA PRO A 172 0.23 -12.67 8.58
C PRO A 172 0.09 -11.56 9.62
N PRO A 173 0.34 -11.81 10.92
CA PRO A 173 0.09 -10.83 11.98
C PRO A 173 0.98 -9.61 11.83
N GLN A 174 0.41 -8.42 12.05
CA GLN A 174 1.14 -7.15 12.12
C GLN A 174 1.15 -6.65 13.57
N ALA A 175 1.72 -7.44 14.48
CA ALA A 175 1.61 -7.22 15.92
C ALA A 175 2.11 -5.85 16.39
N ALA A 176 3.17 -5.33 15.77
CA ALA A 176 3.72 -4.01 16.10
C ALA A 176 2.75 -2.86 15.78
N TRP A 177 1.83 -3.04 14.84
CA TRP A 177 0.85 -2.05 14.41
C TRP A 177 -0.45 -2.05 15.21
N ARG A 178 -0.67 -3.07 16.06
CA ARG A 178 -1.95 -3.29 16.76
C ARG A 178 -2.41 -2.07 17.57
N HIS A 179 -1.49 -1.35 18.19
CA HIS A 179 -1.84 -0.18 18.99
C HIS A 179 -2.36 0.98 18.12
N ALA A 180 -1.69 1.26 17.00
CA ALA A 180 -2.11 2.26 16.03
C ALA A 180 -3.48 1.93 15.42
N ASP A 181 -3.77 0.63 15.18
CA ASP A 181 -5.06 0.17 14.68
C ASP A 181 -6.22 0.42 15.66
N GLN A 182 -5.94 0.35 16.97
CA GLN A 182 -6.96 0.51 18.02
C GLN A 182 -7.17 1.96 18.43
N ARG A 183 -6.12 2.79 18.45
CA ARG A 183 -6.16 4.15 19.01
C ARG A 183 -6.06 5.27 17.99
N GLY A 184 -5.69 4.99 16.75
CA GLY A 184 -5.68 5.94 15.63
C GLY A 184 -4.56 6.96 15.62
N GLU A 185 -3.88 7.23 16.74
CA GLU A 185 -2.77 8.17 16.83
C GLU A 185 -1.55 7.53 17.50
N ASP A 186 -0.37 7.82 16.94
CA ASP A 186 0.90 7.45 17.53
C ASP A 186 1.54 8.62 18.28
N ASP A 187 2.23 8.35 19.38
CA ASP A 187 3.02 9.34 20.09
C ASP A 187 4.18 9.80 19.18
N LYS A 188 4.30 11.10 19.00
CA LYS A 188 5.34 11.74 18.19
C LYS A 188 6.51 12.25 19.02
N ALA A 189 6.65 11.79 20.27
CA ALA A 189 7.77 12.15 21.11
C ALA A 189 9.09 11.77 20.44
N GLY A 190 10.02 12.71 20.35
CA GLY A 190 11.33 12.48 19.71
C GLY A 190 11.39 12.64 18.20
N LEU A 191 10.27 13.00 17.55
CA LEU A 191 10.27 13.29 16.12
C LEU A 191 10.90 14.67 15.84
N CYS A 192 11.93 14.68 14.98
CA CYS A 192 12.53 15.90 14.45
C CYS A 192 12.02 16.15 13.03
N GLU A 193 11.36 17.29 12.80
CA GLU A 193 10.93 17.70 11.45
C GLU A 193 11.89 18.75 10.91
N LEU A 194 12.44 18.52 9.72
CA LEU A 194 13.37 19.40 9.03
C LEU A 194 12.75 19.96 7.75
N ASP A 195 13.11 21.19 7.43
CA ASP A 195 12.94 21.75 6.08
C ASP A 195 14.24 21.57 5.31
N TRP A 196 14.31 20.57 4.43
CA TRP A 196 15.47 20.37 3.56
C TRP A 196 15.34 21.23 2.30
N HIS A 197 16.29 22.16 2.17
CA HIS A 197 16.45 22.99 0.99
C HIS A 197 17.56 22.41 0.14
N SER A 198 17.21 21.81 -0.99
CA SER A 198 18.18 21.23 -1.91
C SER A 198 18.55 22.23 -3.00
N ALA A 199 19.84 22.57 -3.09
CA ALA A 199 20.38 23.38 -4.17
C ALA A 199 20.44 22.57 -5.49
N ILE A 200 20.76 21.28 -5.40
CA ILE A 200 20.84 20.38 -6.56
C ILE A 200 19.47 20.19 -7.21
N LEU A 201 18.40 20.00 -6.38
CA LEU A 201 17.06 19.77 -6.87
C LEU A 201 16.27 21.07 -7.09
N ALA A 202 16.83 22.21 -6.69
CA ALA A 202 16.18 23.53 -6.72
C ALA A 202 14.77 23.54 -6.09
N ASN A 203 14.58 22.77 -5.00
CA ASN A 203 13.32 22.70 -4.29
C ASN A 203 13.50 22.57 -2.77
N ARG A 204 12.38 22.55 -2.06
CA ARG A 204 12.32 22.40 -0.61
C ARG A 204 11.27 21.37 -0.24
N ARG A 205 11.59 20.52 0.73
CA ARG A 205 10.67 19.49 1.24
C ARG A 205 10.86 19.24 2.72
N LYS A 206 9.85 18.64 3.33
CA LYS A 206 9.94 18.11 4.69
C LYS A 206 10.73 16.80 4.72
N VAL A 207 11.48 16.65 5.80
CA VAL A 207 12.12 15.39 6.16
C VAL A 207 11.86 15.17 7.64
N TRP A 208 11.42 13.98 8.00
CA TRP A 208 11.24 13.61 9.40
C TRP A 208 12.34 12.65 9.81
N VAL A 209 12.94 12.92 10.95
CA VAL A 209 14.02 12.10 11.51
C VAL A 209 13.56 11.55 12.84
N TYR A 210 13.63 10.23 12.97
CA TYR A 210 13.23 9.52 14.16
C TYR A 210 14.33 8.54 14.57
N GLN A 211 14.59 8.43 15.88
CA GLN A 211 15.64 7.60 16.42
C GLN A 211 15.06 6.54 17.35
N THR A 212 15.46 5.29 17.20
CA THR A 212 15.10 4.20 18.10
C THR A 212 16.32 3.70 18.90
N GLY A 213 16.04 2.95 19.96
CA GLY A 213 17.07 2.39 20.83
C GLY A 213 17.69 3.43 21.79
N GLU A 214 18.61 2.97 22.63
CA GLU A 214 19.27 3.81 23.63
C GLU A 214 20.19 4.86 23.01
N ALA A 215 20.41 5.97 23.71
CA ALA A 215 21.18 7.14 23.23
C ALA A 215 22.62 6.81 22.79
N GLN A 216 23.22 5.80 23.42
CA GLN A 216 24.61 5.37 23.17
C GLN A 216 24.73 4.25 22.12
N SER A 217 23.62 3.77 21.58
CA SER A 217 23.63 2.71 20.58
C SER A 217 24.25 3.19 19.28
N GLU A 218 25.08 2.35 18.66
CA GLU A 218 25.46 2.56 17.26
C GLU A 218 24.25 2.26 16.38
N ARG A 219 23.72 3.29 15.73
CA ARG A 219 22.46 3.22 14.99
C ARG A 219 22.69 2.89 13.52
N ALA A 220 21.90 1.96 12.99
CA ALA A 220 21.76 1.79 11.55
C ALA A 220 21.11 3.01 10.92
N LEU A 221 21.19 3.17 9.61
CA LEU A 221 20.51 4.22 8.85
C LEU A 221 19.42 3.59 7.98
N VAL A 222 18.19 4.12 8.08
CA VAL A 222 17.06 3.67 7.27
C VAL A 222 16.43 4.89 6.58
N LEU A 223 16.48 4.95 5.25
CA LEU A 223 15.82 5.98 4.47
C LEU A 223 14.48 5.43 3.96
N LEU A 224 13.38 6.09 4.33
CA LEU A 224 12.03 5.77 3.89
C LEU A 224 11.57 6.79 2.86
N LEU A 225 11.39 6.36 1.62
CA LEU A 225 10.80 7.18 0.57
C LEU A 225 9.28 7.29 0.78
N ASP A 226 8.63 8.27 0.12
CA ASP A 226 7.24 8.62 0.42
C ASP A 226 7.03 8.96 1.91
N GLY A 227 7.99 9.66 2.49
CA GLY A 227 8.11 9.90 3.93
C GLY A 227 6.90 10.56 4.57
N GLN A 228 6.17 11.42 3.85
CA GLN A 228 4.92 12.03 4.32
C GLN A 228 3.84 10.99 4.64
N HIS A 229 3.87 9.85 3.95
CA HIS A 229 2.94 8.76 4.24
C HIS A 229 3.29 8.11 5.58
N TRP A 230 4.55 7.72 5.76
CA TRP A 230 5.05 7.09 6.99
C TRP A 230 5.09 8.03 8.19
N ALA A 231 5.17 9.34 7.96
CA ALA A 231 5.18 10.33 9.01
C ALA A 231 3.78 10.73 9.50
N LYS A 232 2.76 10.74 8.62
CA LYS A 232 1.47 11.39 8.90
C LYS A 232 0.24 10.54 8.62
N ARG A 233 0.25 9.75 7.54
CA ARG A 233 -0.95 8.99 7.11
C ARG A 233 -1.00 7.61 7.73
N MET A 234 0.15 6.98 7.88
CA MET A 234 0.34 5.71 8.54
C MET A 234 1.61 5.80 9.40
N PRO A 235 1.56 6.58 10.51
CA PRO A 235 2.73 6.87 11.31
C PRO A 235 3.44 5.60 11.76
N VAL A 236 4.74 5.50 11.44
CA VAL A 236 5.52 4.27 11.65
C VAL A 236 6.14 4.19 13.06
N TYR A 237 6.14 5.30 13.80
CA TYR A 237 6.96 5.50 15.01
C TYR A 237 6.73 4.46 16.09
N ALA A 238 5.49 4.29 16.56
CA ALA A 238 5.17 3.31 17.61
C ALA A 238 5.42 1.87 17.17
N ALA A 239 5.31 1.59 15.86
CA ALA A 239 5.58 0.25 15.34
C ALA A 239 7.07 -0.08 15.35
N ILE A 240 7.93 0.86 14.93
CA ILE A 240 9.39 0.68 14.95
C ILE A 240 9.95 0.70 16.37
N ASP A 241 9.42 1.52 17.29
CA ASP A 241 9.79 1.51 18.70
C ASP A 241 9.52 0.13 19.32
N ARG A 242 8.29 -0.36 19.14
CA ARG A 242 7.90 -1.67 19.68
C ARG A 242 8.73 -2.81 19.10
N ALA A 243 9.01 -2.77 17.79
CA ALA A 243 9.86 -3.77 17.17
C ALA A 243 11.32 -3.68 17.69
N THR A 244 11.82 -2.48 18.00
CA THR A 244 13.13 -2.26 18.59
C THR A 244 13.18 -2.74 20.05
N GLU A 245 12.17 -2.41 20.86
CA GLU A 245 12.04 -2.85 22.26
C GLU A 245 11.95 -4.37 22.38
N GLN A 246 11.33 -5.03 21.40
CA GLN A 246 11.20 -6.48 21.32
C GLN A 246 12.47 -7.17 20.76
N GLY A 247 13.50 -6.41 20.39
CA GLY A 247 14.72 -6.93 19.79
C GLY A 247 14.56 -7.44 18.35
N GLN A 248 13.45 -7.15 17.70
CA GLN A 248 13.22 -7.50 16.29
C GLN A 248 13.98 -6.57 15.35
N LEU A 249 14.16 -5.31 15.74
CA LEU A 249 14.95 -4.31 15.01
C LEU A 249 16.11 -3.82 15.89
N PRO A 250 17.28 -3.55 15.32
CA PRO A 250 18.35 -2.86 16.04
C PRO A 250 17.99 -1.37 16.20
N ALA A 251 18.76 -0.68 17.05
CA ALA A 251 18.72 0.78 17.11
C ALA A 251 19.04 1.38 15.74
N ALA A 252 18.22 2.35 15.30
CA ALA A 252 18.36 2.97 14.00
C ALA A 252 17.96 4.45 13.99
N VAL A 253 18.46 5.16 12.98
CA VAL A 253 17.98 6.48 12.56
C VAL A 253 17.11 6.29 11.33
N TYR A 254 15.86 6.67 11.42
CA TYR A 254 14.89 6.63 10.33
C TYR A 254 14.76 8.04 9.72
N VAL A 255 14.99 8.15 8.42
CA VAL A 255 14.91 9.40 7.67
C VAL A 255 13.77 9.27 6.65
N LEU A 256 12.66 9.93 6.92
CA LEU A 256 11.45 9.87 6.12
C LEU A 256 11.44 11.06 5.16
N ILE A 257 11.62 10.82 3.87
CA ILE A 257 11.82 11.89 2.86
C ILE A 257 10.49 12.15 2.14
N ASP A 258 9.96 13.37 2.27
CA ASP A 258 8.76 13.83 1.55
C ASP A 258 9.01 13.85 0.03
N VAL A 259 7.99 13.59 -0.74
CA VAL A 259 8.00 13.69 -2.22
C VAL A 259 7.39 14.98 -2.76
N ILE A 260 6.99 15.90 -1.85
CA ILE A 260 6.33 17.18 -2.15
C ILE A 260 4.92 16.96 -2.68
N ASP A 261 4.80 16.45 -3.90
CA ASP A 261 3.54 16.11 -4.56
C ASP A 261 3.73 14.97 -5.57
N GLY A 262 2.63 14.57 -6.23
CA GLY A 262 2.65 13.46 -7.18
C GLY A 262 3.45 13.76 -8.47
N GLU A 263 3.50 15.01 -8.91
CA GLU A 263 4.27 15.40 -10.09
C GLU A 263 5.76 15.36 -9.79
N GLN A 264 6.18 15.92 -8.66
CA GLN A 264 7.57 15.92 -8.23
C GLN A 264 8.03 14.48 -7.91
N ARG A 265 7.17 13.67 -7.30
CA ARG A 265 7.41 12.24 -7.09
C ARG A 265 7.74 11.51 -8.40
N GLY A 266 6.96 11.77 -9.44
CA GLY A 266 7.15 11.16 -10.76
C GLY A 266 8.41 11.63 -11.48
N ARG A 267 8.95 12.80 -11.15
CA ARG A 267 10.21 13.33 -11.72
C ARG A 267 11.44 12.84 -10.98
N GLU A 268 11.37 12.69 -9.66
CA GLU A 268 12.55 12.49 -8.81
C GLU A 268 12.81 11.04 -8.42
N LEU A 269 11.77 10.23 -8.20
CA LEU A 269 12.01 8.87 -7.76
C LEU A 269 12.46 7.93 -8.89
N PRO A 270 11.86 7.94 -10.11
CA PRO A 270 12.25 6.98 -11.12
C PRO A 270 13.66 7.22 -11.64
N CYS A 271 14.62 6.40 -11.22
CA CYS A 271 16.00 6.32 -11.72
C CYS A 271 16.70 7.70 -11.87
N ASN A 272 16.54 8.57 -10.87
CA ASN A 272 17.05 9.94 -10.94
C ASN A 272 18.35 10.11 -10.13
N ALA A 273 19.49 10.22 -10.85
CA ALA A 273 20.80 10.42 -10.24
C ALA A 273 20.89 11.72 -9.41
N SER A 274 20.29 12.82 -9.89
CA SER A 274 20.34 14.11 -9.19
C SER A 274 19.65 14.06 -7.83
N PHE A 275 18.53 13.32 -7.72
CA PHE A 275 17.87 13.10 -6.44
C PHE A 275 18.81 12.43 -5.43
N TRP A 276 19.46 11.35 -5.83
CA TRP A 276 20.34 10.59 -4.92
C TRP A 276 21.67 11.29 -4.66
N LEU A 277 22.19 12.10 -5.60
CA LEU A 277 23.34 12.97 -5.34
C LEU A 277 22.99 14.04 -4.29
N ALA A 278 21.80 14.65 -4.39
CA ALA A 278 21.33 15.60 -3.40
C ALA A 278 21.15 14.95 -2.01
N VAL A 279 20.55 13.74 -1.96
CA VAL A 279 20.43 12.99 -0.70
C VAL A 279 21.81 12.76 -0.09
N GLN A 280 22.80 12.31 -0.85
CA GLN A 280 24.13 11.98 -0.33
C GLN A 280 24.94 13.21 0.07
N SER A 281 24.92 14.28 -0.74
CA SER A 281 25.81 15.43 -0.55
C SER A 281 25.21 16.56 0.30
N GLU A 282 23.87 16.63 0.39
CA GLU A 282 23.17 17.70 1.12
C GLU A 282 22.42 17.16 2.34
N LEU A 283 21.59 16.12 2.17
CA LEU A 283 20.73 15.64 3.26
C LEU A 283 21.49 14.80 4.29
N LEU A 284 22.26 13.79 3.87
CA LEU A 284 22.92 12.88 4.81
C LEU A 284 23.92 13.57 5.74
N PRO A 285 24.69 14.59 5.32
CA PRO A 285 25.51 15.39 6.24
C PRO A 285 24.68 16.07 7.34
N LEU A 286 23.53 16.67 6.97
CA LEU A 286 22.62 17.27 7.96
C LEU A 286 22.06 16.24 8.95
N ILE A 287 21.74 15.05 8.46
CA ILE A 287 21.28 13.96 9.33
C ILE A 287 22.38 13.54 10.29
N GLN A 288 23.61 13.39 9.81
CA GLN A 288 24.75 12.99 10.65
C GLN A 288 25.00 13.99 11.81
N ASP A 289 24.77 15.28 11.57
CA ASP A 289 24.96 16.32 12.59
C ASP A 289 23.88 16.26 13.71
N ILE A 290 22.65 15.89 13.37
CA ILE A 290 21.51 15.87 14.33
C ILE A 290 21.23 14.49 14.92
N ALA A 291 21.54 13.43 14.18
CA ALA A 291 21.26 12.05 14.55
C ALA A 291 22.41 11.15 14.03
N PRO A 292 23.54 11.09 14.73
CA PRO A 292 24.68 10.27 14.29
C PRO A 292 24.29 8.82 14.06
N CYS A 293 24.67 8.30 12.90
CA CYS A 293 24.33 6.95 12.45
C CYS A 293 25.48 6.33 11.66
N SER A 294 25.38 5.03 11.41
CA SER A 294 26.38 4.27 10.68
C SER A 294 26.53 4.76 9.23
N ASN A 295 27.77 4.78 8.76
CA ASN A 295 28.11 4.96 7.35
C ASN A 295 28.38 3.63 6.64
N ASP A 296 28.28 2.51 7.35
CA ASP A 296 28.44 1.18 6.76
C ASP A 296 27.28 0.88 5.80
N PRO A 297 27.55 0.55 4.53
CA PRO A 297 26.53 0.18 3.57
C PRO A 297 25.69 -1.04 4.02
N GLU A 298 26.26 -1.99 4.77
CA GLU A 298 25.51 -3.13 5.31
C GLU A 298 24.54 -2.76 6.44
N ARG A 299 24.67 -1.58 6.99
CA ARG A 299 23.78 -0.99 8.00
C ARG A 299 22.99 0.20 7.47
N THR A 300 22.97 0.39 6.13
CA THR A 300 22.20 1.43 5.47
C THR A 300 21.14 0.80 4.56
N VAL A 301 19.87 0.99 4.92
CA VAL A 301 18.71 0.47 4.19
C VAL A 301 18.01 1.58 3.45
N LEU A 302 17.78 1.38 2.16
CA LEU A 302 16.86 2.18 1.35
C LEU A 302 15.54 1.43 1.22
N ALA A 303 14.45 2.03 1.68
CA ALA A 303 13.13 1.42 1.64
C ALA A 303 12.13 2.28 0.85
N GLY A 304 11.37 1.63 -0.02
CA GLY A 304 10.35 2.32 -0.79
C GLY A 304 9.34 1.40 -1.47
N GLN A 305 8.22 1.99 -1.84
CA GLN A 305 7.07 1.33 -2.45
C GLN A 305 6.84 1.87 -3.86
N SER A 306 6.48 1.00 -4.79
CA SER A 306 6.18 1.42 -6.17
C SER A 306 7.37 2.15 -6.81
N TYR A 307 7.25 3.42 -7.21
CA TYR A 307 8.38 4.26 -7.64
C TYR A 307 9.47 4.40 -6.57
N GLY A 308 9.09 4.38 -5.29
CA GLY A 308 10.06 4.36 -4.19
C GLY A 308 10.90 3.09 -4.18
N GLY A 309 10.30 1.93 -4.45
CA GLY A 309 11.01 0.65 -4.56
C GLY A 309 11.98 0.63 -5.75
N LEU A 310 11.56 1.16 -6.90
CA LEU A 310 12.42 1.37 -8.05
C LEU A 310 13.59 2.31 -7.71
N SER A 311 13.32 3.43 -7.05
CA SER A 311 14.32 4.43 -6.67
C SER A 311 15.36 3.90 -5.70
N ALA A 312 14.93 3.16 -4.68
CA ALA A 312 15.81 2.52 -3.71
C ALA A 312 16.75 1.52 -4.39
N MET A 313 16.20 0.69 -5.28
CA MET A 313 16.98 -0.27 -6.06
C MET A 313 17.98 0.42 -6.97
N TYR A 314 17.56 1.45 -7.69
CA TYR A 314 18.44 2.26 -8.54
C TYR A 314 19.62 2.82 -7.74
N ALA A 315 19.36 3.44 -6.59
CA ALA A 315 20.43 4.05 -5.80
C ALA A 315 21.44 3.01 -5.30
N ALA A 316 21.00 1.87 -4.81
CA ALA A 316 21.90 0.84 -4.31
C ALA A 316 22.74 0.22 -5.44
N LEU A 317 22.19 0.06 -6.63
CA LEU A 317 22.94 -0.45 -7.78
C LEU A 317 24.01 0.53 -8.29
N TYR A 318 23.76 1.85 -8.18
CA TYR A 318 24.69 2.87 -8.67
C TYR A 318 25.67 3.39 -7.61
N TRP A 319 25.35 3.25 -6.30
CA TRP A 319 26.20 3.64 -5.16
C TRP A 319 26.25 2.53 -4.09
N PRO A 320 26.69 1.31 -4.45
CA PRO A 320 26.69 0.16 -3.53
C PRO A 320 27.64 0.32 -2.34
N GLU A 321 28.66 1.19 -2.46
CA GLU A 321 29.57 1.55 -1.38
C GLU A 321 28.93 2.43 -0.29
N ARG A 322 27.78 3.05 -0.61
CA ARG A 322 27.00 3.86 0.35
C ARG A 322 25.71 3.16 0.81
N PHE A 323 25.07 2.41 -0.08
CA PHE A 323 23.76 1.80 0.11
C PHE A 323 23.83 0.30 -0.18
N GLY A 324 24.01 -0.50 0.87
CA GLY A 324 24.20 -1.95 0.71
C GLY A 324 22.92 -2.76 0.88
N CYS A 325 21.87 -2.18 1.46
CA CYS A 325 20.61 -2.88 1.75
C CYS A 325 19.41 -2.19 1.08
N VAL A 326 18.54 -2.98 0.44
CA VAL A 326 17.33 -2.50 -0.25
C VAL A 326 16.11 -3.23 0.25
N LEU A 327 15.07 -2.48 0.59
CA LEU A 327 13.73 -2.97 0.81
C LEU A 327 12.81 -2.38 -0.27
N SER A 328 12.44 -3.21 -1.25
CA SER A 328 11.58 -2.81 -2.36
C SER A 328 10.24 -3.53 -2.29
N GLN A 329 9.16 -2.76 -2.14
CA GLN A 329 7.81 -3.29 -2.07
C GLN A 329 7.04 -2.89 -3.34
N SER A 330 6.59 -3.86 -4.10
CA SER A 330 5.87 -3.66 -5.37
C SER A 330 6.58 -2.65 -6.28
N GLY A 331 7.90 -2.82 -6.47
CA GLY A 331 8.74 -1.88 -7.21
C GLY A 331 8.28 -1.69 -8.65
N SER A 332 8.24 -0.44 -9.12
CA SER A 332 7.78 -0.08 -10.47
C SER A 332 8.84 -0.42 -11.54
N PHE A 333 9.32 -1.65 -11.56
CA PHE A 333 10.38 -2.10 -12.47
C PHE A 333 9.98 -2.16 -13.94
N TRP A 334 8.74 -1.85 -14.28
CA TRP A 334 8.27 -1.61 -15.64
C TRP A 334 8.78 -0.27 -16.24
N TRP A 335 9.21 0.66 -15.40
CA TRP A 335 9.61 2.01 -15.85
C TRP A 335 10.78 1.97 -16.84
N PRO A 336 10.79 2.83 -17.89
CA PRO A 336 9.80 3.86 -18.25
C PRO A 336 8.69 3.35 -19.20
N TYR A 337 8.56 2.08 -19.42
CA TYR A 337 7.73 1.47 -20.46
C TYR A 337 6.29 1.25 -19.99
N ASN A 338 5.48 2.30 -19.98
CA ASN A 338 4.08 2.26 -19.53
C ASN A 338 3.21 1.22 -20.25
N ASP A 339 3.58 0.78 -21.45
CA ASP A 339 2.83 -0.23 -22.19
C ASP A 339 2.89 -1.62 -21.54
N ILE A 340 3.90 -1.87 -20.72
CA ILE A 340 4.00 -3.11 -19.92
C ILE A 340 2.77 -3.23 -18.99
N LEU A 341 2.31 -2.13 -18.39
CA LEU A 341 1.14 -2.12 -17.50
C LEU A 341 -0.19 -2.49 -18.21
N LYS A 342 -0.20 -2.51 -19.52
CA LYS A 342 -1.38 -2.88 -20.33
C LYS A 342 -1.35 -4.33 -20.78
N MET A 343 -0.27 -5.07 -20.48
CA MET A 343 -0.14 -6.47 -20.85
C MET A 343 -1.09 -7.35 -20.02
N PRO A 344 -1.66 -8.41 -20.61
CA PRO A 344 -2.40 -9.38 -19.83
C PRO A 344 -1.50 -10.04 -18.78
N PRO A 345 -2.01 -10.26 -17.55
CA PRO A 345 -1.28 -10.97 -16.52
C PRO A 345 -0.94 -12.39 -16.96
N ASN A 346 0.14 -12.96 -16.45
CA ASN A 346 0.61 -14.32 -16.73
C ASN A 346 0.99 -14.63 -18.20
N GLN A 347 1.11 -13.63 -19.05
CA GLN A 347 1.95 -13.80 -20.22
C GLN A 347 3.37 -13.47 -19.76
N PRO A 348 4.28 -14.48 -19.67
CA PRO A 348 5.69 -14.16 -19.50
C PRO A 348 6.01 -13.20 -20.64
N ALA A 349 6.28 -11.95 -20.27
CA ALA A 349 6.65 -10.95 -21.24
C ALA A 349 7.67 -11.63 -22.11
N SER A 350 7.33 -11.94 -23.35
CA SER A 350 8.27 -12.58 -24.27
C SER A 350 9.46 -11.64 -24.22
N ARG A 351 10.55 -12.08 -23.59
CA ARG A 351 11.70 -11.24 -23.15
C ARG A 351 12.36 -10.55 -24.34
N LYS A 352 11.55 -9.71 -24.99
CA LYS A 352 12.03 -8.79 -26.02
C LYS A 352 12.62 -7.58 -25.31
N PRO A 353 13.70 -7.00 -25.83
CA PRO A 353 14.19 -5.70 -25.36
C PRO A 353 13.01 -4.73 -25.22
N GLY A 354 12.88 -4.05 -24.08
CA GLY A 354 11.76 -3.17 -23.78
C GLY A 354 10.56 -3.83 -23.09
N SER A 355 10.63 -5.12 -22.75
CA SER A 355 9.55 -5.83 -22.02
C SER A 355 9.78 -5.98 -20.51
N THR A 356 10.93 -5.56 -20.00
CA THR A 356 11.38 -5.87 -18.64
C THR A 356 11.70 -4.65 -17.78
N GLY A 357 11.51 -3.44 -18.31
CA GLY A 357 11.90 -2.21 -17.63
C GLY A 357 13.41 -1.91 -17.70
N GLN A 358 13.72 -0.63 -17.76
CA GLN A 358 15.07 -0.13 -18.05
C GLN A 358 16.12 -0.60 -17.03
N LEU A 359 15.77 -0.62 -15.73
CA LEU A 359 16.76 -0.94 -14.70
C LEU A 359 17.22 -2.40 -14.78
N ALA A 360 16.30 -3.33 -15.02
CA ALA A 360 16.63 -4.74 -15.21
C ALA A 360 17.44 -4.98 -16.49
N GLU A 361 17.16 -4.23 -17.56
CA GLU A 361 17.91 -4.30 -18.83
C GLU A 361 19.34 -3.77 -18.71
N GLN A 362 19.55 -2.74 -17.89
CA GLN A 362 20.86 -2.12 -17.69
C GLN A 362 21.76 -2.92 -16.74
N LEU A 363 21.19 -3.73 -15.86
CA LEU A 363 21.94 -4.43 -14.80
C LEU A 363 23.13 -5.26 -15.34
N PRO A 364 23.03 -6.04 -16.43
CA PRO A 364 24.16 -6.79 -16.99
C PRO A 364 25.32 -5.93 -17.49
N GLY A 365 25.05 -4.67 -17.80
CA GLY A 365 26.06 -3.70 -18.26
C GLY A 365 26.69 -2.86 -17.16
N LEU A 366 26.18 -2.95 -15.93
CA LEU A 366 26.79 -2.28 -14.78
C LEU A 366 28.12 -2.97 -14.43
N ALA A 367 29.08 -2.17 -13.97
CA ALA A 367 30.31 -2.73 -13.43
C ALA A 367 29.95 -3.70 -12.27
N PRO A 368 30.64 -4.84 -12.15
CA PRO A 368 30.44 -5.74 -11.03
C PRO A 368 30.57 -4.95 -9.73
N ALA A 369 29.53 -5.00 -8.89
CA ALA A 369 29.58 -4.30 -7.61
C ALA A 369 30.72 -4.88 -6.76
N ALA A 370 31.52 -4.02 -6.14
CA ALA A 370 32.58 -4.43 -5.23
C ALA A 370 32.01 -5.24 -4.04
N ARG A 371 30.72 -5.14 -3.82
CA ARG A 371 29.97 -5.85 -2.77
C ARG A 371 28.59 -6.28 -3.28
N ALA A 372 28.15 -7.47 -2.91
CA ALA A 372 26.80 -7.90 -3.16
C ALA A 372 25.80 -7.10 -2.30
N LEU A 373 24.74 -6.61 -2.91
CA LEU A 373 23.62 -6.00 -2.19
C LEU A 373 22.83 -7.06 -1.42
N LYS A 374 22.26 -6.68 -0.29
CA LYS A 374 21.21 -7.43 0.42
C LYS A 374 19.86 -6.82 0.05
N VAL A 375 18.99 -7.61 -0.55
CA VAL A 375 17.71 -7.14 -1.07
C VAL A 375 16.57 -7.94 -0.45
N PHE A 376 15.64 -7.24 0.19
CA PHE A 376 14.32 -7.75 0.50
C PHE A 376 13.34 -7.17 -0.52
N GLN A 377 12.71 -8.03 -1.30
CA GLN A 377 11.79 -7.64 -2.34
C GLN A 377 10.48 -8.37 -2.17
N GLU A 378 9.37 -7.63 -2.19
CA GLU A 378 8.04 -8.23 -2.15
C GLU A 378 7.07 -7.58 -3.13
N VAL A 379 6.04 -8.34 -3.52
CA VAL A 379 4.94 -7.88 -4.37
C VAL A 379 3.66 -8.60 -3.98
N GLY A 380 2.51 -7.95 -4.16
CA GLY A 380 1.21 -8.58 -3.91
C GLY A 380 0.82 -9.58 -4.98
N SER A 381 0.21 -10.70 -4.56
CA SER A 381 -0.28 -11.78 -5.46
C SER A 381 -1.36 -11.30 -6.45
N ARG A 382 -1.94 -10.12 -6.20
CA ARG A 382 -3.02 -9.52 -7.00
C ARG A 382 -2.60 -8.25 -7.73
N GLU A 383 -1.31 -8.13 -8.03
CA GLU A 383 -0.76 -6.97 -8.72
C GLU A 383 -0.46 -7.22 -10.21
N ASP A 384 -1.04 -8.27 -10.77
CA ASP A 384 -0.97 -8.59 -12.21
C ASP A 384 0.47 -8.51 -12.77
N VAL A 385 0.68 -7.70 -13.79
CA VAL A 385 1.99 -7.52 -14.46
C VAL A 385 3.10 -7.04 -13.52
N MET A 386 2.77 -6.46 -12.37
CA MET A 386 3.78 -6.08 -11.37
C MET A 386 4.53 -7.29 -10.82
N ILE A 387 3.89 -8.45 -10.76
CA ILE A 387 4.54 -9.72 -10.37
C ILE A 387 5.64 -10.03 -11.38
N ASP A 388 5.33 -10.02 -12.67
CA ASP A 388 6.26 -10.38 -13.74
C ASP A 388 7.51 -9.47 -13.76
N VAL A 389 7.32 -8.15 -13.62
CA VAL A 389 8.46 -7.21 -13.64
C VAL A 389 9.28 -7.27 -12.36
N ASN A 390 8.67 -7.59 -11.20
CA ASN A 390 9.39 -7.79 -9.95
C ASN A 390 10.18 -9.10 -9.96
N GLU A 391 9.62 -10.18 -10.50
CA GLU A 391 10.33 -11.45 -10.69
C GLU A 391 11.50 -11.31 -11.68
N THR A 392 11.31 -10.58 -12.77
CA THR A 392 12.38 -10.28 -13.73
C THR A 392 13.53 -9.52 -13.05
N MET A 393 13.21 -8.52 -12.21
CA MET A 393 14.21 -7.78 -11.47
C MET A 393 14.95 -8.66 -10.44
N ARG A 394 14.23 -9.51 -9.71
CA ARG A 394 14.82 -10.53 -8.82
C ARG A 394 15.82 -11.41 -9.57
N ASP A 395 15.42 -11.96 -10.71
CA ASP A 395 16.27 -12.87 -11.49
C ASP A 395 17.53 -12.17 -12.02
N ALA A 396 17.40 -10.92 -12.47
CA ALA A 396 18.53 -10.10 -12.90
C ALA A 396 19.52 -9.83 -11.74
N LEU A 397 19.01 -9.50 -10.55
CA LEU A 397 19.83 -9.29 -9.35
C LEU A 397 20.57 -10.56 -8.94
N LEU A 398 19.90 -11.72 -8.92
CA LEU A 398 20.52 -13.00 -8.60
C LEU A 398 21.62 -13.36 -9.62
N GLN A 399 21.39 -13.12 -10.92
CA GLN A 399 22.38 -13.33 -11.97
C GLN A 399 23.59 -12.40 -11.82
N ALA A 400 23.39 -11.20 -11.29
CA ALA A 400 24.47 -10.24 -11.00
C ALA A 400 25.21 -10.55 -9.69
N GLY A 401 24.81 -11.60 -8.95
CA GLY A 401 25.48 -12.04 -7.72
C GLY A 401 25.02 -11.34 -6.45
N HIS A 402 23.87 -10.63 -6.48
CA HIS A 402 23.28 -10.02 -5.29
C HIS A 402 22.49 -11.07 -4.48
N GLN A 403 22.29 -10.78 -3.19
CA GLN A 403 21.48 -11.59 -2.29
C GLN A 403 20.05 -11.07 -2.29
N VAL A 404 19.08 -11.89 -2.72
CA VAL A 404 17.68 -11.47 -2.82
C VAL A 404 16.79 -12.43 -2.05
N ASN A 405 16.09 -11.91 -1.03
CA ASN A 405 14.92 -12.56 -0.48
C ASN A 405 13.69 -11.96 -1.19
N TYR A 406 12.95 -12.82 -1.88
CA TYR A 406 11.74 -12.45 -2.62
C TYR A 406 10.51 -13.08 -2.00
N ARG A 407 9.48 -12.26 -1.77
CA ARG A 407 8.22 -12.70 -1.19
C ARG A 407 7.03 -12.26 -2.03
N LEU A 408 6.11 -13.21 -2.28
CA LEU A 408 4.77 -12.92 -2.76
C LEU A 408 3.84 -12.94 -1.55
N PHE A 409 3.10 -11.85 -1.30
CA PHE A 409 2.11 -11.78 -0.21
C PHE A 409 0.68 -11.77 -0.76
N GLU A 410 -0.29 -12.35 -0.03
CA GLU A 410 -1.68 -12.31 -0.44
C GLU A 410 -2.28 -10.93 -0.15
N GLY A 411 -2.49 -10.17 -1.22
CA GLY A 411 -2.92 -8.77 -1.20
C GLY A 411 -2.55 -8.03 -2.47
N GLY A 412 -2.59 -6.71 -2.45
CA GLY A 412 -2.31 -5.88 -3.61
C GLY A 412 -1.44 -4.66 -3.30
N HIS A 413 -1.48 -3.69 -4.20
CA HIS A 413 -0.71 -2.44 -4.14
C HIS A 413 -1.25 -1.51 -3.03
N ASP A 414 -0.96 -1.87 -1.79
CA ASP A 414 -1.63 -1.31 -0.60
C ASP A 414 -0.66 -1.05 0.55
N TRP A 415 -0.74 0.14 1.12
CA TRP A 415 0.02 0.55 2.29
C TRP A 415 -0.25 -0.34 3.51
N LEU A 416 -1.47 -0.85 3.66
CA LEU A 416 -1.83 -1.77 4.73
C LEU A 416 -1.06 -3.11 4.62
N CYS A 417 -0.81 -3.57 3.40
CA CYS A 417 0.04 -4.71 3.14
C CYS A 417 1.51 -4.38 3.42
N TRP A 418 2.01 -3.30 2.82
CA TRP A 418 3.41 -2.91 2.88
C TRP A 418 3.92 -2.59 4.28
N ARG A 419 3.07 -2.07 5.18
CA ARG A 419 3.50 -1.74 6.55
C ARG A 419 4.02 -2.95 7.34
N GLY A 420 3.45 -4.14 7.13
CA GLY A 420 3.94 -5.39 7.73
C GLY A 420 5.28 -5.80 7.13
N GLY A 421 5.32 -5.87 5.79
CA GLY A 421 6.52 -6.19 5.05
C GLY A 421 7.67 -5.21 5.27
N LEU A 422 7.38 -3.94 5.57
CA LEU A 422 8.41 -2.98 5.96
C LEU A 422 9.19 -3.47 7.21
N LEU A 423 8.47 -3.86 8.27
CA LEU A 423 9.14 -4.32 9.49
C LEU A 423 9.83 -5.66 9.31
N ASP A 424 9.21 -6.59 8.59
CA ASP A 424 9.81 -7.89 8.29
C ASP A 424 11.12 -7.73 7.51
N GLY A 425 11.09 -6.93 6.43
CA GLY A 425 12.27 -6.70 5.60
C GLY A 425 13.37 -5.93 6.32
N LEU A 426 13.03 -4.94 7.17
CA LEU A 426 14.02 -4.24 8.01
C LEU A 426 14.67 -5.20 9.01
N SER A 427 13.88 -6.09 9.63
CA SER A 427 14.39 -7.09 10.55
C SER A 427 15.38 -8.03 9.88
N GLU A 428 15.10 -8.48 8.68
CA GLU A 428 15.98 -9.36 7.92
C GLU A 428 17.26 -8.65 7.45
N LEU A 429 17.12 -7.47 6.85
CA LEU A 429 18.24 -6.72 6.26
C LEU A 429 19.23 -6.22 7.31
N LEU A 430 18.76 -5.92 8.52
CA LEU A 430 19.56 -5.40 9.63
C LEU A 430 19.94 -6.47 10.65
N ALA A 431 19.56 -7.74 10.40
CA ALA A 431 20.00 -8.86 11.25
C ALA A 431 21.53 -8.91 11.31
N PRO A 432 22.14 -9.16 12.49
CA PRO A 432 23.58 -9.34 12.56
C PRO A 432 24.01 -10.49 11.65
N CYS A 433 25.11 -10.28 10.93
CA CYS A 433 25.73 -11.38 10.16
C CYS A 433 26.22 -12.44 11.14
N ASN A 434 25.65 -13.65 11.07
CA ASN A 434 26.12 -14.82 11.82
C ASN A 434 27.47 -15.30 11.30
#